data_87f940340830622ee806bc08f14a6312
#
_entry.id   87f940340830622ee806bc08f14a6312
#
_cell.length_a   1.000
_cell.length_b   1.000
_cell.length_c   1.000
_cell.angle_alpha   90.00
_cell.angle_beta   90.00
_cell.angle_gamma   90.00
#
_symmetry.space_group_name_H-M   'P 1'
#
loop_
_entity.id
_entity.type
_entity.pdbx_description
1 polymer ?
#
loop_
_entity_poly.entity_id
_entity_poly.type
_entity_poly.pdbx_seq_one_letter_code
_entity_poly.pdbx_strand_id
1 'polypeptide(L)'
;RDQEQAQPAFDFVRGSVNLMIASTLIAYATSLGLPLSTTFVVFMVGMGTSLADRAWGQESAVYRVAGVVSVIGSWLLTAVIAFTAAMIFAVFLYYGEFIAALVLTVFAAGLIIRSSMGFSKQMRAENLLEDAVEKLIKSEEPIVSSRLLMGSDIERTANIVVMAADALANNQKRTTRRLGKEVALLIKRHKQLELRMVRIIRDFKGERSASYREHLLAFDFVCDMTESARAMVESQQEHLANLHARPNGSFLVAYADLIALFSLYSGRIVLALESGRTESNSDLLAAKRRIISEVQRILDRELMAYRNGEISTRQSHLQTRLLMELRDITALMHRVHQLYVP
;
A
#
# COMPACT_ATOMS: atom_id res chain seq x y z
N ARG A 1 -15.28 14.89 26.57
CA ARG A 1 -16.39 15.64 25.90
C ARG A 1 -16.01 17.04 25.44
N ASP A 2 -14.77 17.52 25.65
CA ASP A 2 -14.37 18.92 25.38
C ASP A 2 -13.22 19.08 24.38
N GLN A 3 -12.92 18.11 23.54
CA GLN A 3 -11.83 18.20 22.55
C GLN A 3 -12.26 18.28 21.07
N GLU A 4 -13.54 18.26 20.76
CA GLU A 4 -14.02 18.16 19.37
C GLU A 4 -14.45 19.49 18.71
N GLN A 5 -14.37 20.65 19.40
CA GLN A 5 -14.94 21.88 18.86
C GLN A 5 -13.94 22.98 18.47
N ALA A 6 -12.62 22.79 18.58
CA ALA A 6 -11.66 23.88 18.37
C ALA A 6 -10.98 23.94 17.01
N GLN A 7 -11.15 22.97 16.11
CA GLN A 7 -10.38 22.92 14.86
C GLN A 7 -10.99 23.63 13.61
N PRO A 8 -12.30 23.79 13.42
CA PRO A 8 -12.80 24.37 12.17
C PRO A 8 -12.57 25.88 11.99
N ALA A 9 -12.56 26.65 13.07
CA ALA A 9 -12.49 28.12 12.98
C ALA A 9 -11.13 28.64 12.48
N PHE A 10 -10.05 27.97 12.83
CA PHE A 10 -8.68 28.36 12.44
C PHE A 10 -8.40 28.15 10.95
N ASP A 11 -8.92 27.07 10.36
CA ASP A 11 -8.76 26.77 8.94
C ASP A 11 -9.52 27.77 8.05
N PHE A 12 -10.71 28.24 8.47
CA PHE A 12 -11.48 29.24 7.76
C PHE A 12 -10.78 30.61 7.72
N VAL A 13 -10.23 31.07 8.83
CA VAL A 13 -9.49 32.34 8.91
C VAL A 13 -8.26 32.31 8.01
N ARG A 14 -7.47 31.24 8.10
CA ARG A 14 -6.29 31.04 7.24
C ARG A 14 -6.68 30.98 5.76
N GLY A 15 -7.72 30.22 5.41
CA GLY A 15 -8.25 30.14 4.04
C GLY A 15 -8.67 31.49 3.49
N SER A 16 -9.36 32.29 4.29
CA SER A 16 -9.81 33.66 3.91
C SER A 16 -8.63 34.61 3.70
N VAL A 17 -7.63 34.58 4.59
CA VAL A 17 -6.39 35.40 4.47
C VAL A 17 -5.62 34.99 3.22
N ASN A 18 -5.43 33.70 3.00
CA ASN A 18 -4.73 33.20 1.82
C ASN A 18 -5.42 33.62 0.52
N LEU A 19 -6.74 33.52 0.47
CA LEU A 19 -7.52 33.92 -0.69
C LEU A 19 -7.43 35.42 -0.95
N MET A 20 -7.52 36.24 0.09
CA MET A 20 -7.40 37.71 -0.01
C MET A 20 -6.03 38.13 -0.51
N ILE A 21 -4.96 37.61 0.07
CA ILE A 21 -3.60 37.95 -0.33
C ILE A 21 -3.31 37.45 -1.76
N ALA A 22 -3.68 36.21 -2.07
CA ALA A 22 -3.48 35.65 -3.41
C ALA A 22 -4.21 36.42 -4.48
N SER A 23 -5.49 36.76 -4.27
CA SER A 23 -6.28 37.52 -5.24
C SER A 23 -5.74 38.93 -5.44
N THR A 24 -5.30 39.59 -4.37
CA THR A 24 -4.67 40.92 -4.45
C THR A 24 -3.38 40.89 -5.26
N LEU A 25 -2.49 39.92 -5.01
CA LEU A 25 -1.25 39.74 -5.75
C LEU A 25 -1.49 39.42 -7.23
N ILE A 26 -2.47 38.55 -7.52
CA ILE A 26 -2.84 38.21 -8.91
C ILE A 26 -3.39 39.43 -9.62
N ALA A 27 -4.31 40.19 -9.00
CA ALA A 27 -4.88 41.39 -9.59
C ALA A 27 -3.82 42.45 -9.87
N TYR A 28 -2.92 42.69 -8.92
CA TYR A 28 -1.80 43.61 -9.07
C TYR A 28 -0.86 43.20 -10.22
N ALA A 29 -0.43 41.96 -10.24
CA ALA A 29 0.45 41.46 -11.28
C ALA A 29 -0.20 41.47 -12.67
N THR A 30 -1.49 41.15 -12.74
CA THR A 30 -2.27 41.23 -13.99
C THR A 30 -2.38 42.67 -14.48
N SER A 31 -2.56 43.64 -13.59
CA SER A 31 -2.64 45.08 -13.96
C SER A 31 -1.32 45.59 -14.54
N LEU A 32 -0.18 44.97 -14.17
CA LEU A 32 1.16 45.27 -14.70
C LEU A 32 1.50 44.45 -15.95
N GLY A 33 0.60 43.59 -16.45
CA GLY A 33 0.83 42.73 -17.60
C GLY A 33 1.88 41.62 -17.35
N LEU A 34 2.17 41.27 -16.09
CA LEU A 34 3.13 40.23 -15.74
C LEU A 34 2.56 38.84 -15.99
N PRO A 35 3.28 37.95 -16.70
CA PRO A 35 2.85 36.57 -16.94
C PRO A 35 3.03 35.72 -15.68
N LEU A 36 2.01 35.72 -14.80
CA LEU A 36 2.01 34.92 -13.57
C LEU A 36 1.09 33.72 -13.66
N SER A 37 1.55 32.60 -13.14
CA SER A 37 0.67 31.44 -12.87
C SER A 37 -0.12 31.69 -11.58
N THR A 38 -1.45 31.74 -11.69
CA THR A 38 -2.35 31.91 -10.54
C THR A 38 -2.18 30.79 -9.52
N THR A 39 -2.00 29.54 -10.00
CA THR A 39 -1.73 28.36 -9.15
C THR A 39 -0.45 28.53 -8.35
N PHE A 40 0.62 29.06 -8.97
CA PHE A 40 1.87 29.33 -8.29
C PHE A 40 1.72 30.35 -7.18
N VAL A 41 1.04 31.46 -7.46
CA VAL A 41 0.82 32.53 -6.47
C VAL A 41 0.01 32.02 -5.28
N VAL A 42 -1.10 31.32 -5.52
CA VAL A 42 -1.95 30.76 -4.45
C VAL A 42 -1.18 29.77 -3.59
N PHE A 43 -0.41 28.90 -4.22
CA PHE A 43 0.43 27.95 -3.51
C PHE A 43 1.50 28.63 -2.65
N MET A 44 2.22 29.62 -3.20
CA MET A 44 3.26 30.34 -2.47
C MET A 44 2.71 31.17 -1.31
N VAL A 45 1.52 31.76 -1.45
CA VAL A 45 0.83 32.44 -0.35
C VAL A 45 0.45 31.44 0.74
N GLY A 46 -0.13 30.30 0.39
CA GLY A 46 -0.49 29.25 1.35
C GLY A 46 0.73 28.68 2.09
N MET A 47 1.85 28.51 1.41
CA MET A 47 3.11 28.11 2.03
C MET A 47 3.71 29.20 2.92
N GLY A 48 3.69 30.45 2.47
CA GLY A 48 4.18 31.60 3.24
C GLY A 48 3.41 31.80 4.55
N THR A 49 2.09 31.73 4.51
CA THR A 49 1.26 31.81 5.73
C THR A 49 1.47 30.60 6.64
N SER A 50 1.67 29.39 6.07
CA SER A 50 2.02 28.20 6.83
C SER A 50 3.37 28.33 7.55
N LEU A 51 4.32 29.03 6.98
CA LEU A 51 5.61 29.33 7.59
C LEU A 51 5.50 30.44 8.66
N ALA A 52 4.61 31.43 8.47
CA ALA A 52 4.42 32.56 9.38
C ALA A 52 3.69 32.16 10.69
N ASP A 53 2.89 31.15 10.66
CA ASP A 53 2.01 30.73 11.77
C ASP A 53 2.70 30.11 12.98
N ARG A 54 3.94 30.20 13.20
CA ARG A 54 4.67 29.70 14.40
C ARG A 54 4.00 28.56 15.21
N ALA A 55 2.99 27.90 14.69
CA ALA A 55 2.29 26.76 15.29
C ALA A 55 3.18 25.49 15.31
N TRP A 56 4.35 25.61 15.93
CA TRP A 56 5.48 24.74 15.70
C TRP A 56 5.84 23.99 16.97
N GLY A 57 5.41 22.77 17.08
CA GLY A 57 6.16 21.81 17.86
C GLY A 57 7.53 21.60 17.21
N GLN A 58 8.61 21.57 17.97
CA GLN A 58 10.00 21.60 17.46
C GLN A 58 10.30 20.52 16.39
N GLU A 59 9.67 19.37 16.44
CA GLU A 59 9.86 18.29 15.46
C GLU A 59 9.11 18.50 14.12
N SER A 60 8.00 19.22 14.12
CA SER A 60 7.19 19.41 12.92
C SER A 60 7.69 20.51 11.98
N ALA A 61 8.49 21.44 12.48
CA ALA A 61 9.00 22.58 11.71
C ALA A 61 9.97 22.16 10.60
N VAL A 62 10.91 21.28 10.91
CA VAL A 62 11.93 20.80 9.95
C VAL A 62 11.27 20.05 8.79
N TYR A 63 10.29 19.22 9.05
CA TYR A 63 9.56 18.48 8.02
C TYR A 63 8.73 19.39 7.11
N ARG A 64 8.14 20.46 7.64
CA ARG A 64 7.35 21.41 6.83
C ARG A 64 8.23 22.26 5.92
N VAL A 65 9.34 22.80 6.45
CA VAL A 65 10.32 23.53 5.64
C VAL A 65 10.91 22.64 4.56
N ALA A 66 11.31 21.41 4.91
CA ALA A 66 11.79 20.43 3.93
C ALA A 66 10.72 20.11 2.87
N GLY A 67 9.44 19.99 3.26
CA GLY A 67 8.32 19.81 2.35
C GLY A 67 8.16 20.98 1.37
N VAL A 68 8.18 22.23 1.87
CA VAL A 68 8.09 23.45 1.03
C VAL A 68 9.27 23.54 0.06
N VAL A 69 10.50 23.34 0.53
CA VAL A 69 11.71 23.36 -0.30
C VAL A 69 11.67 22.23 -1.35
N SER A 70 11.20 21.06 -0.97
CA SER A 70 11.04 19.93 -1.90
C SER A 70 10.04 20.23 -3.02
N VAL A 71 8.91 20.88 -2.72
CA VAL A 71 7.91 21.24 -3.72
C VAL A 71 8.43 22.35 -4.65
N ILE A 72 9.07 23.38 -4.12
CA ILE A 72 9.68 24.45 -4.92
C ILE A 72 10.80 23.86 -5.79
N GLY A 73 11.67 23.03 -5.22
CA GLY A 73 12.72 22.34 -5.95
C GLY A 73 12.19 21.43 -7.06
N SER A 74 11.10 20.72 -6.80
CA SER A 74 10.42 19.90 -7.79
C SER A 74 9.87 20.71 -8.96
N TRP A 75 9.30 21.88 -8.72
CA TRP A 75 8.80 22.78 -9.78
C TRP A 75 9.91 23.35 -10.62
N LEU A 76 10.99 23.84 -9.98
CA LEU A 76 12.19 24.31 -10.68
C LEU A 76 12.80 23.21 -11.54
N LEU A 77 12.95 22.00 -10.98
CA LEU A 77 13.48 20.85 -11.69
C LEU A 77 12.58 20.48 -12.89
N THR A 78 11.26 20.49 -12.70
CA THR A 78 10.30 20.22 -13.77
C THR A 78 10.42 21.26 -14.90
N ALA A 79 10.55 22.54 -14.57
CA ALA A 79 10.72 23.60 -15.55
C ALA A 79 12.04 23.43 -16.33
N VAL A 80 13.15 23.13 -15.66
CA VAL A 80 14.45 22.89 -16.28
C VAL A 80 14.41 21.67 -17.19
N ILE A 81 13.82 20.57 -16.74
CA ILE A 81 13.65 19.34 -17.57
C ILE A 81 12.79 19.62 -18.79
N ALA A 82 11.67 20.33 -18.63
CA ALA A 82 10.77 20.66 -19.74
C ALA A 82 11.45 21.57 -20.75
N PHE A 83 12.17 22.59 -20.30
CA PHE A 83 12.94 23.49 -21.14
C PHE A 83 14.04 22.76 -21.91
N THR A 84 14.81 21.92 -21.22
CA THR A 84 15.89 21.13 -21.84
C THR A 84 15.33 20.15 -22.88
N ALA A 85 14.23 19.46 -22.57
CA ALA A 85 13.56 18.59 -23.51
C ALA A 85 13.03 19.35 -24.72
N ALA A 86 12.38 20.49 -24.53
CA ALA A 86 11.88 21.33 -25.62
C ALA A 86 13.02 21.83 -26.51
N MET A 87 14.16 22.24 -25.91
CA MET A 87 15.34 22.65 -26.65
C MET A 87 15.91 21.51 -27.51
N ILE A 88 16.03 20.30 -26.95
CA ILE A 88 16.50 19.13 -27.69
C ILE A 88 15.55 18.83 -28.88
N PHE A 89 14.24 18.85 -28.67
CA PHE A 89 13.27 18.64 -29.75
C PHE A 89 13.35 19.76 -30.81
N ALA A 90 13.51 21.01 -30.39
CA ALA A 90 13.64 22.14 -31.30
C ALA A 90 14.90 22.00 -32.21
N VAL A 91 16.04 21.66 -31.60
CA VAL A 91 17.29 21.40 -32.35
C VAL A 91 17.11 20.21 -33.31
N PHE A 92 16.49 19.14 -32.88
CA PHE A 92 16.24 17.96 -33.68
C PHE A 92 15.32 18.27 -34.91
N LEU A 93 14.28 19.08 -34.68
CA LEU A 93 13.38 19.55 -35.73
C LEU A 93 14.08 20.51 -36.70
N TYR A 94 14.93 21.40 -36.17
CA TYR A 94 15.66 22.38 -37.00
C TYR A 94 16.61 21.71 -38.01
N TYR A 95 17.34 20.68 -37.60
CA TYR A 95 18.28 19.98 -38.45
C TYR A 95 17.65 18.87 -39.31
N GLY A 96 16.58 18.23 -38.81
CA GLY A 96 15.96 17.09 -39.47
C GLY A 96 14.69 17.40 -40.26
N GLU A 97 14.24 18.67 -40.22
CA GLU A 97 13.09 19.17 -40.98
C GLU A 97 11.88 18.23 -40.94
N PHE A 98 11.32 17.90 -42.09
CA PHE A 98 10.14 17.06 -42.24
C PHE A 98 10.35 15.63 -41.72
N ILE A 99 11.54 15.05 -41.91
CA ILE A 99 11.85 13.68 -41.50
C ILE A 99 11.85 13.58 -39.96
N ALA A 100 12.44 14.58 -39.28
CA ALA A 100 12.46 14.64 -37.84
C ALA A 100 11.04 14.78 -37.25
N ALA A 101 10.20 15.61 -37.85
CA ALA A 101 8.80 15.78 -37.45
C ALA A 101 8.02 14.47 -37.57
N LEU A 102 8.20 13.73 -38.66
CA LEU A 102 7.54 12.44 -38.88
C LEU A 102 8.00 11.39 -37.86
N VAL A 103 9.30 11.29 -37.61
CA VAL A 103 9.85 10.35 -36.59
C VAL A 103 9.32 10.67 -35.20
N LEU A 104 9.30 11.94 -34.78
CA LEU A 104 8.78 12.36 -33.48
C LEU A 104 7.28 12.07 -33.38
N THR A 105 6.50 12.29 -34.41
CA THR A 105 5.07 11.99 -34.44
C THR A 105 4.81 10.49 -34.28
N VAL A 106 5.54 9.64 -34.99
CA VAL A 106 5.43 8.17 -34.87
C VAL A 106 5.87 7.71 -33.50
N PHE A 107 6.93 8.29 -32.93
CA PHE A 107 7.40 7.99 -31.58
C PHE A 107 6.35 8.38 -30.52
N ALA A 108 5.77 9.59 -30.62
CA ALA A 108 4.71 10.05 -29.71
C ALA A 108 3.47 9.16 -29.81
N ALA A 109 3.04 8.80 -31.02
CA ALA A 109 1.94 7.86 -31.24
C ALA A 109 2.24 6.48 -30.62
N GLY A 110 3.45 5.98 -30.76
CA GLY A 110 3.90 4.72 -30.15
C GLY A 110 3.85 4.77 -28.62
N LEU A 111 4.27 5.88 -28.01
CA LEU A 111 4.17 6.08 -26.56
C LEU A 111 2.72 6.13 -26.08
N ILE A 112 1.84 6.81 -26.81
CA ILE A 112 0.40 6.89 -26.48
C ILE A 112 -0.25 5.52 -26.58
N ILE A 113 0.02 4.76 -27.65
CA ILE A 113 -0.50 3.40 -27.84
C ILE A 113 0.00 2.48 -26.71
N ARG A 114 1.30 2.52 -26.39
CA ARG A 114 1.87 1.73 -25.29
C ARG A 114 1.26 2.08 -23.94
N SER A 115 1.03 3.35 -23.66
CA SER A 115 0.39 3.85 -22.43
C SER A 115 -1.07 3.40 -22.38
N SER A 116 -1.81 3.53 -23.48
CA SER A 116 -3.21 3.09 -23.60
C SER A 116 -3.37 1.58 -23.42
N MET A 117 -2.45 0.78 -23.95
CA MET A 117 -2.46 -0.68 -23.75
C MET A 117 -2.22 -1.07 -22.28
N GLY A 118 -1.40 -0.32 -21.55
CA GLY A 118 -1.22 -0.48 -20.10
C GLY A 118 -2.49 -0.16 -19.31
N PHE A 119 -3.15 0.93 -19.68
CA PHE A 119 -4.41 1.37 -19.08
C PHE A 119 -5.57 0.40 -19.37
N SER A 120 -5.66 -0.11 -20.59
CA SER A 120 -6.66 -1.10 -21.02
C SER A 120 -6.57 -2.43 -20.27
N LYS A 121 -5.34 -2.90 -19.94
CA LYS A 121 -5.14 -4.09 -19.08
C LYS A 121 -5.60 -3.84 -17.65
N GLN A 122 -5.37 -2.64 -17.14
CA GLN A 122 -5.79 -2.26 -15.79
C GLN A 122 -7.32 -2.12 -15.70
N MET A 123 -7.97 -1.51 -16.71
CA MET A 123 -9.42 -1.46 -16.80
C MET A 123 -10.07 -2.84 -16.94
N ARG A 124 -9.46 -3.75 -17.71
CA ARG A 124 -9.96 -5.14 -17.78
C ARG A 124 -9.88 -5.85 -16.43
N ALA A 125 -8.82 -5.65 -15.68
CA ALA A 125 -8.71 -6.19 -14.32
C ALA A 125 -9.76 -5.57 -13.38
N GLU A 126 -10.03 -4.27 -13.52
CA GLU A 126 -11.10 -3.58 -12.78
C GLU A 126 -12.49 -4.11 -13.15
N ASN A 127 -12.79 -4.30 -14.43
CA ASN A 127 -14.08 -4.83 -14.89
C ASN A 127 -14.31 -6.28 -14.46
N LEU A 128 -13.25 -7.13 -14.48
CA LEU A 128 -13.35 -8.49 -13.96
C LEU A 128 -13.62 -8.52 -12.46
N LEU A 129 -13.14 -7.52 -11.72
CA LEU A 129 -13.46 -7.33 -10.31
C LEU A 129 -14.90 -6.83 -10.12
N GLU A 130 -15.38 -5.94 -11.00
CA GLU A 130 -16.78 -5.50 -11.02
C GLU A 130 -17.73 -6.67 -11.21
N ASP A 131 -17.46 -7.49 -12.22
CA ASP A 131 -18.25 -8.67 -12.51
C ASP A 131 -18.22 -9.69 -11.36
N ALA A 132 -17.08 -9.87 -10.69
CA ALA A 132 -16.96 -10.77 -9.55
C ALA A 132 -17.77 -10.27 -8.34
N VAL A 133 -17.72 -8.96 -8.04
CA VAL A 133 -18.50 -8.35 -6.95
C VAL A 133 -20.00 -8.32 -7.29
N GLU A 134 -20.36 -8.01 -8.52
CA GLU A 134 -21.76 -8.04 -8.97
C GLU A 134 -22.34 -9.45 -8.91
N LYS A 135 -21.56 -10.47 -9.27
CA LYS A 135 -21.92 -11.88 -9.08
C LYS A 135 -22.09 -12.27 -7.62
N LEU A 136 -21.22 -11.76 -6.74
CA LEU A 136 -21.34 -11.94 -5.28
C LEU A 136 -22.65 -11.36 -4.75
N ILE A 137 -23.06 -10.19 -5.24
CA ILE A 137 -24.26 -9.47 -4.79
C ILE A 137 -25.54 -10.14 -5.31
N LYS A 138 -25.50 -10.64 -6.57
CA LYS A 138 -26.63 -11.28 -7.24
C LYS A 138 -26.71 -12.78 -6.98
N SER A 139 -25.74 -13.39 -6.29
CA SER A 139 -25.77 -14.81 -5.99
C SER A 139 -26.89 -15.14 -5.01
N GLU A 140 -27.55 -16.27 -5.23
CA GLU A 140 -28.57 -16.81 -4.30
C GLU A 140 -27.94 -17.14 -2.92
N GLU A 141 -26.62 -17.38 -2.88
CA GLU A 141 -25.86 -17.68 -1.67
C GLU A 141 -24.65 -16.73 -1.50
N PRO A 142 -24.86 -15.49 -1.04
CA PRO A 142 -23.79 -14.50 -0.89
C PRO A 142 -22.70 -14.94 0.11
N ILE A 143 -23.04 -15.78 1.08
CA ILE A 143 -22.13 -16.35 2.08
C ILE A 143 -21.07 -17.23 1.42
N VAL A 144 -21.47 -18.15 0.55
CA VAL A 144 -20.56 -19.06 -0.14
C VAL A 144 -19.61 -18.30 -1.06
N SER A 145 -20.14 -17.37 -1.83
CA SER A 145 -19.35 -16.55 -2.75
C SER A 145 -18.33 -15.66 -2.03
N SER A 146 -18.71 -15.05 -0.88
CA SER A 146 -17.81 -14.26 -0.04
C SER A 146 -16.71 -15.14 0.57
N ARG A 147 -17.04 -16.31 1.08
CA ARG A 147 -16.10 -17.27 1.65
C ARG A 147 -15.03 -17.70 0.63
N LEU A 148 -15.43 -18.01 -0.60
CA LEU A 148 -14.50 -18.37 -1.68
C LEU A 148 -13.58 -17.21 -2.06
N LEU A 149 -14.11 -15.98 -2.09
CA LEU A 149 -13.31 -14.79 -2.35
C LEU A 149 -12.24 -14.58 -1.25
N MET A 150 -12.64 -14.67 0.02
CA MET A 150 -11.71 -14.56 1.15
C MET A 150 -10.66 -15.68 1.12
N GLY A 151 -11.05 -16.92 0.80
CA GLY A 151 -10.12 -18.03 0.62
C GLY A 151 -9.06 -17.74 -0.44
N SER A 152 -9.47 -17.26 -1.60
CA SER A 152 -8.55 -16.86 -2.69
C SER A 152 -7.59 -15.74 -2.29
N ASP A 153 -8.06 -14.73 -1.56
CA ASP A 153 -7.20 -13.62 -1.12
C ASP A 153 -6.24 -14.04 0.01
N ILE A 154 -6.66 -14.93 0.90
CA ILE A 154 -5.80 -15.59 1.89
C ILE A 154 -4.70 -16.40 1.20
N GLU A 155 -5.06 -17.23 0.22
CA GLU A 155 -4.11 -18.04 -0.54
C GLU A 155 -3.05 -17.16 -1.22
N ARG A 156 -3.46 -16.10 -1.91
CA ARG A 156 -2.54 -15.15 -2.55
C ARG A 156 -1.60 -14.49 -1.56
N THR A 157 -2.12 -14.03 -0.43
CA THR A 157 -1.32 -13.39 0.60
C THR A 157 -0.33 -14.37 1.23
N ALA A 158 -0.76 -15.60 1.51
CA ALA A 158 0.12 -16.65 2.02
C ALA A 158 1.24 -16.99 1.02
N ASN A 159 0.92 -17.11 -0.27
CA ASN A 159 1.92 -17.35 -1.31
C ASN A 159 2.95 -16.22 -1.41
N ILE A 160 2.51 -14.95 -1.27
CA ILE A 160 3.43 -13.80 -1.22
C ILE A 160 4.39 -13.91 -0.03
N VAL A 161 3.89 -14.27 1.16
CA VAL A 161 4.71 -14.44 2.37
C VAL A 161 5.75 -15.54 2.17
N VAL A 162 5.35 -16.71 1.65
CA VAL A 162 6.25 -17.84 1.37
C VAL A 162 7.32 -17.46 0.36
N MET A 163 6.93 -16.84 -0.75
CA MET A 163 7.87 -16.39 -1.79
C MET A 163 8.81 -15.28 -1.28
N ALA A 164 8.34 -14.41 -0.40
CA ALA A 164 9.14 -13.37 0.20
C ALA A 164 10.23 -13.96 1.13
N ALA A 165 9.88 -14.98 1.91
CA ALA A 165 10.82 -15.69 2.74
C ALA A 165 11.92 -16.38 1.91
N ASP A 166 11.57 -17.07 0.83
CA ASP A 166 12.53 -17.66 -0.10
C ASP A 166 13.43 -16.60 -0.75
N ALA A 167 12.84 -15.49 -1.19
CA ALA A 167 13.58 -14.38 -1.80
C ALA A 167 14.59 -13.73 -0.82
N LEU A 168 14.26 -13.65 0.47
CA LEU A 168 15.19 -13.20 1.52
C LEU A 168 16.34 -14.20 1.71
N ALA A 169 16.00 -15.49 1.84
CA ALA A 169 16.99 -16.56 2.02
C ALA A 169 18.00 -16.61 0.86
N ASN A 170 17.54 -16.37 -0.37
CA ASN A 170 18.35 -16.41 -1.58
C ASN A 170 18.85 -15.03 -2.05
N ASN A 171 18.66 -13.96 -1.26
CA ASN A 171 19.08 -12.58 -1.58
C ASN A 171 18.54 -12.07 -2.94
N GLN A 172 17.30 -12.39 -3.28
CA GLN A 172 16.69 -12.11 -4.58
C GLN A 172 15.98 -10.75 -4.63
N LYS A 173 16.72 -9.66 -4.81
CA LYS A 173 16.19 -8.29 -4.88
C LYS A 173 15.07 -8.10 -5.92
N ARG A 174 15.21 -8.76 -7.11
CA ARG A 174 14.21 -8.62 -8.19
C ARG A 174 12.88 -9.26 -7.81
N THR A 175 12.91 -10.43 -7.19
CA THR A 175 11.72 -11.15 -6.71
C THR A 175 11.02 -10.34 -5.63
N THR A 176 11.73 -9.85 -4.63
CA THR A 176 11.16 -9.03 -3.55
C THR A 176 10.51 -7.76 -4.09
N ARG A 177 11.12 -7.08 -5.08
CA ARG A 177 10.51 -5.91 -5.73
C ARG A 177 9.25 -6.26 -6.52
N ARG A 178 9.19 -7.43 -7.16
CA ARG A 178 7.97 -7.91 -7.84
C ARG A 178 6.86 -8.18 -6.85
N LEU A 179 7.16 -8.87 -5.74
CA LEU A 179 6.20 -9.15 -4.68
C LEU A 179 5.62 -7.86 -4.06
N GLY A 180 6.44 -6.83 -3.86
CA GLY A 180 5.95 -5.53 -3.39
C GLY A 180 4.93 -4.88 -4.33
N LYS A 181 5.11 -5.01 -5.64
CA LYS A 181 4.11 -4.54 -6.61
C LYS A 181 2.83 -5.38 -6.58
N GLU A 182 2.96 -6.67 -6.37
CA GLU A 182 1.84 -7.60 -6.28
C GLU A 182 0.97 -7.33 -5.05
N VAL A 183 1.60 -7.14 -3.88
CA VAL A 183 0.90 -6.74 -2.64
C VAL A 183 0.22 -5.38 -2.81
N ALA A 184 0.90 -4.40 -3.41
CA ALA A 184 0.31 -3.07 -3.63
C ALA A 184 -0.93 -3.12 -4.54
N LEU A 185 -0.93 -4.01 -5.54
CA LEU A 185 -2.10 -4.25 -6.40
C LEU A 185 -3.25 -4.90 -5.61
N LEU A 186 -2.93 -5.85 -4.72
CA LEU A 186 -3.93 -6.52 -3.88
C LEU A 186 -4.58 -5.53 -2.91
N ILE A 187 -3.79 -4.67 -2.26
CA ILE A 187 -4.30 -3.60 -1.39
C ILE A 187 -5.18 -2.61 -2.15
N LYS A 188 -4.75 -2.20 -3.35
CA LYS A 188 -5.56 -1.32 -4.20
C LYS A 188 -6.91 -1.95 -4.53
N ARG A 189 -6.92 -3.25 -4.84
CA ARG A 189 -8.13 -4.04 -5.07
C ARG A 189 -9.02 -4.05 -3.82
N HIS A 190 -8.46 -4.35 -2.64
CA HIS A 190 -9.22 -4.37 -1.39
C HIS A 190 -9.87 -3.01 -1.10
N LYS A 191 -9.15 -1.92 -1.27
CA LYS A 191 -9.70 -0.57 -1.08
C LYS A 191 -10.88 -0.26 -2.02
N GLN A 192 -10.85 -0.74 -3.25
CA GLN A 192 -11.97 -0.59 -4.19
C GLN A 192 -13.17 -1.45 -3.77
N LEU A 193 -12.93 -2.68 -3.30
CA LEU A 193 -13.97 -3.58 -2.80
C LEU A 193 -14.63 -3.03 -1.53
N GLU A 194 -13.87 -2.49 -0.60
CA GLU A 194 -14.35 -1.86 0.64
C GLU A 194 -15.38 -0.75 0.35
N LEU A 195 -15.02 0.18 -0.52
CA LEU A 195 -15.92 1.28 -0.92
C LEU A 195 -17.23 0.79 -1.55
N ARG A 196 -17.22 -0.36 -2.20
CA ARG A 196 -18.41 -0.96 -2.81
C ARG A 196 -19.24 -1.73 -1.79
N MET A 197 -18.60 -2.49 -0.91
CA MET A 197 -19.28 -3.20 0.18
C MET A 197 -20.04 -2.24 1.09
N VAL A 198 -19.44 -1.13 1.47
CA VAL A 198 -20.11 -0.09 2.28
C VAL A 198 -21.35 0.48 1.58
N ARG A 199 -21.30 0.73 0.26
CA ARG A 199 -22.48 1.19 -0.51
C ARG A 199 -23.61 0.17 -0.49
N ILE A 200 -23.27 -1.10 -0.68
CA ILE A 200 -24.24 -2.21 -0.71
C ILE A 200 -24.94 -2.35 0.64
N ILE A 201 -24.17 -2.33 1.74
CA ILE A 201 -24.72 -2.44 3.11
C ILE A 201 -25.68 -1.27 3.40
N ARG A 202 -25.37 -0.06 2.93
CA ARG A 202 -26.25 1.11 3.10
C ARG A 202 -27.60 0.94 2.42
N ASP A 203 -27.62 0.30 1.26
CA ASP A 203 -28.82 0.15 0.44
C ASP A 203 -29.68 -1.07 0.86
N PHE A 204 -29.15 -1.96 1.71
CA PHE A 204 -29.89 -3.10 2.25
C PHE A 204 -30.60 -2.78 3.55
N LYS A 205 -31.95 -2.74 3.49
CA LYS A 205 -32.83 -2.67 4.67
C LYS A 205 -33.48 -4.01 4.89
N GLY A 206 -33.11 -4.75 5.98
CA GLY A 206 -33.79 -6.01 6.34
C GLY A 206 -32.98 -6.96 7.24
N GLU A 207 -33.58 -8.12 7.57
CA GLU A 207 -33.05 -9.14 8.50
C GLU A 207 -31.70 -9.78 8.12
N ARG A 208 -31.24 -9.60 6.88
CA ARG A 208 -29.93 -10.05 6.40
C ARG A 208 -28.73 -9.22 6.92
N SER A 209 -28.99 -8.20 7.71
CA SER A 209 -27.96 -7.28 8.24
C SER A 209 -26.89 -7.99 9.08
N ALA A 210 -27.22 -9.02 9.85
CA ALA A 210 -26.27 -9.75 10.70
C ALA A 210 -25.23 -10.51 9.87
N SER A 211 -25.66 -11.21 8.83
CA SER A 211 -24.79 -11.98 7.95
C SER A 211 -23.80 -11.07 7.18
N TYR A 212 -24.23 -9.88 6.74
CA TYR A 212 -23.35 -8.91 6.09
C TYR A 212 -22.28 -8.35 7.03
N ARG A 213 -22.59 -8.22 8.31
CA ARG A 213 -21.62 -7.78 9.31
C ARG A 213 -20.44 -8.76 9.45
N GLU A 214 -20.71 -10.05 9.45
CA GLU A 214 -19.67 -11.09 9.50
C GLU A 214 -18.78 -11.05 8.26
N HIS A 215 -19.36 -10.84 7.08
CA HIS A 215 -18.62 -10.70 5.84
C HIS A 215 -17.74 -9.45 5.82
N LEU A 216 -18.23 -8.33 6.36
CA LEU A 216 -17.45 -7.11 6.46
C LEU A 216 -16.26 -7.29 7.40
N LEU A 217 -16.48 -7.94 8.56
CA LEU A 217 -15.41 -8.26 9.50
C LEU A 217 -14.38 -9.22 8.92
N ALA A 218 -14.82 -10.24 8.18
CA ALA A 218 -13.91 -11.16 7.50
C ALA A 218 -13.06 -10.44 6.45
N PHE A 219 -13.69 -9.53 5.69
CA PHE A 219 -13.00 -8.73 4.69
C PHE A 219 -11.96 -7.79 5.33
N ASP A 220 -12.31 -7.13 6.44
CA ASP A 220 -11.42 -6.27 7.21
C ASP A 220 -10.17 -7.05 7.69
N PHE A 221 -10.36 -8.25 8.24
CA PHE A 221 -9.24 -9.13 8.61
C PHE A 221 -8.36 -9.54 7.43
N VAL A 222 -8.92 -9.74 6.24
CA VAL A 222 -8.13 -10.02 5.02
C VAL A 222 -7.36 -8.78 4.57
N CYS A 223 -7.93 -7.59 4.70
CA CYS A 223 -7.23 -6.33 4.44
C CYS A 223 -6.03 -6.16 5.38
N ASP A 224 -6.23 -6.32 6.69
CA ASP A 224 -5.18 -6.23 7.70
C ASP A 224 -4.06 -7.26 7.45
N MET A 225 -4.44 -8.49 7.10
CA MET A 225 -3.49 -9.55 6.75
C MET A 225 -2.63 -9.16 5.55
N THR A 226 -3.22 -8.54 4.53
CA THR A 226 -2.49 -8.08 3.33
C THR A 226 -1.57 -6.90 3.65
N GLU A 227 -1.98 -6.00 4.55
CA GLU A 227 -1.12 -4.92 5.05
C GLU A 227 0.07 -5.46 5.85
N SER A 228 -0.10 -6.47 6.68
CA SER A 228 0.99 -7.15 7.36
C SER A 228 1.96 -7.83 6.37
N ALA A 229 1.45 -8.47 5.32
CA ALA A 229 2.28 -9.01 4.25
C ALA A 229 3.05 -7.90 3.50
N ARG A 230 2.44 -6.74 3.28
CA ARG A 230 3.12 -5.55 2.73
C ARG A 230 4.27 -5.13 3.63
N ALA A 231 4.03 -4.99 4.93
CA ALA A 231 5.03 -4.58 5.89
C ALA A 231 6.25 -5.54 5.92
N MET A 232 6.00 -6.86 5.80
CA MET A 232 7.06 -7.86 5.64
C MET A 232 7.89 -7.63 4.37
N VAL A 233 7.22 -7.50 3.22
CA VAL A 233 7.90 -7.35 1.92
C VAL A 233 8.67 -6.03 1.85
N GLU A 234 8.11 -4.92 2.34
CA GLU A 234 8.77 -3.61 2.37
C GLU A 234 10.04 -3.64 3.25
N SER A 235 9.96 -4.24 4.44
CA SER A 235 11.12 -4.40 5.32
C SER A 235 12.25 -5.21 4.67
N GLN A 236 11.90 -6.26 3.93
CA GLN A 236 12.87 -7.05 3.18
C GLN A 236 13.45 -6.25 1.99
N GLN A 237 12.62 -5.48 1.28
CA GLN A 237 13.08 -4.60 0.19
C GLN A 237 14.09 -3.58 0.68
N GLU A 238 13.80 -2.91 1.79
CA GLU A 238 14.68 -1.93 2.41
C GLU A 238 16.00 -2.57 2.82
N HIS A 239 15.95 -3.74 3.48
CA HIS A 239 17.13 -4.48 3.89
C HIS A 239 18.04 -4.87 2.72
N LEU A 240 17.43 -5.42 1.66
CA LEU A 240 18.16 -5.85 0.46
C LEU A 240 18.63 -4.66 -0.39
N ALA A 241 17.88 -3.55 -0.46
CA ALA A 241 18.27 -2.37 -1.21
C ALA A 241 19.49 -1.69 -0.63
N ASN A 242 19.54 -1.58 0.70
CA ASN A 242 20.60 -0.92 1.45
C ASN A 242 21.85 -1.80 1.65
N LEU A 243 21.92 -2.98 1.01
CA LEU A 243 23.05 -3.90 1.09
C LEU A 243 23.42 -4.29 2.54
N HIS A 244 22.43 -4.37 3.44
CA HIS A 244 22.69 -4.80 4.81
C HIS A 244 23.16 -6.24 4.86
N ALA A 245 23.93 -6.56 5.92
CA ALA A 245 24.42 -7.90 6.15
C ALA A 245 23.28 -8.92 6.18
N ARG A 246 23.45 -10.03 5.47
CA ARG A 246 22.47 -11.12 5.40
C ARG A 246 22.11 -11.59 6.82
N PRO A 247 20.84 -11.92 7.10
CA PRO A 247 20.47 -12.56 8.35
C PRO A 247 21.32 -13.79 8.62
N ASN A 248 21.59 -14.09 9.90
CA ASN A 248 22.43 -15.22 10.26
C ASN A 248 21.83 -16.55 9.79
N GLY A 249 22.69 -17.55 9.53
CA GLY A 249 22.25 -18.83 8.99
C GLY A 249 21.29 -19.57 9.92
N SER A 250 21.49 -19.45 11.24
CA SER A 250 20.62 -20.07 12.25
C SER A 250 19.19 -19.50 12.21
N PHE A 251 19.06 -18.19 12.01
CA PHE A 251 17.76 -17.56 11.81
C PHE A 251 17.10 -18.04 10.51
N LEU A 252 17.83 -18.04 9.39
CA LEU A 252 17.28 -18.42 8.10
C LEU A 252 16.75 -19.86 8.09
N VAL A 253 17.44 -20.80 8.74
CA VAL A 253 16.97 -22.19 8.88
C VAL A 253 15.69 -22.25 9.71
N ALA A 254 15.68 -21.64 10.89
CA ALA A 254 14.49 -21.65 11.76
C ALA A 254 13.30 -20.90 11.13
N TYR A 255 13.57 -19.84 10.39
CA TYR A 255 12.54 -19.09 9.67
C TYR A 255 11.97 -19.92 8.51
N ALA A 256 12.79 -20.67 7.79
CA ALA A 256 12.32 -21.58 6.73
C ALA A 256 11.40 -22.68 7.30
N ASP A 257 11.78 -23.30 8.43
CA ASP A 257 10.94 -24.29 9.11
C ASP A 257 9.60 -23.69 9.56
N LEU A 258 9.64 -22.47 10.11
CA LEU A 258 8.43 -21.73 10.50
C LEU A 258 7.53 -21.41 9.30
N ILE A 259 8.10 -20.99 8.17
CA ILE A 259 7.36 -20.74 6.92
C ILE A 259 6.74 -22.01 6.36
N ALA A 260 7.42 -23.16 6.48
CA ALA A 260 6.84 -24.46 6.10
C ALA A 260 5.59 -24.80 6.95
N LEU A 261 5.65 -24.59 8.27
CA LEU A 261 4.50 -24.75 9.16
C LEU A 261 3.35 -23.79 8.80
N PHE A 262 3.69 -22.53 8.50
CA PHE A 262 2.73 -21.53 8.07
C PHE A 262 2.08 -21.90 6.74
N SER A 263 2.83 -22.38 5.76
CA SER A 263 2.32 -22.80 4.45
C SER A 263 1.33 -23.97 4.57
N LEU A 264 1.64 -24.95 5.41
CA LEU A 264 0.71 -26.07 5.69
C LEU A 264 -0.58 -25.56 6.38
N TYR A 265 -0.43 -24.66 7.35
CA TYR A 265 -1.57 -24.10 8.06
C TYR A 265 -2.46 -23.26 7.14
N SER A 266 -1.88 -22.38 6.33
CA SER A 266 -2.63 -21.54 5.38
C SER A 266 -3.38 -22.38 4.35
N GLY A 267 -2.76 -23.44 3.81
CA GLY A 267 -3.41 -24.37 2.89
C GLY A 267 -4.62 -25.07 3.52
N ARG A 268 -4.53 -25.47 4.80
CA ARG A 268 -5.67 -26.06 5.52
C ARG A 268 -6.82 -25.07 5.73
N ILE A 269 -6.51 -23.81 6.07
CA ILE A 269 -7.51 -22.73 6.19
C ILE A 269 -8.22 -22.50 4.84
N VAL A 270 -7.48 -22.41 3.75
CA VAL A 270 -8.05 -22.22 2.41
C VAL A 270 -8.97 -23.37 2.04
N LEU A 271 -8.54 -24.62 2.23
CA LEU A 271 -9.35 -25.82 1.97
C LEU A 271 -10.63 -25.86 2.83
N ALA A 272 -10.54 -25.45 4.10
CA ALA A 272 -11.72 -25.37 4.97
C ALA A 272 -12.71 -24.30 4.47
N LEU A 273 -12.22 -23.15 4.03
CA LEU A 273 -13.03 -22.09 3.44
C LEU A 273 -13.63 -22.50 2.09
N GLU A 274 -12.93 -23.23 1.24
CA GLU A 274 -13.45 -23.71 -0.05
C GLU A 274 -14.50 -24.80 0.11
N SER A 275 -14.21 -25.81 0.93
CA SER A 275 -15.10 -26.97 1.10
C SER A 275 -16.34 -26.67 1.95
N GLY A 276 -16.29 -25.64 2.80
CA GLY A 276 -17.33 -25.35 3.80
C GLY A 276 -17.50 -26.46 4.85
N ARG A 277 -16.56 -27.40 4.86
CA ARG A 277 -16.58 -28.50 5.85
C ARG A 277 -15.83 -28.03 7.10
N THR A 278 -16.39 -28.36 8.24
CA THR A 278 -15.76 -28.17 9.54
C THR A 278 -14.55 -29.11 9.63
N GLU A 279 -13.37 -28.67 9.26
CA GLU A 279 -12.16 -29.30 9.75
C GLU A 279 -12.16 -29.16 11.28
N SER A 280 -11.64 -30.16 12.00
CA SER A 280 -11.61 -30.08 13.47
C SER A 280 -11.01 -28.75 13.92
N ASN A 281 -11.83 -27.86 14.43
CA ASN A 281 -11.39 -26.53 14.90
C ASN A 281 -10.26 -26.66 15.95
N SER A 282 -10.25 -27.81 16.69
CA SER A 282 -9.18 -28.15 17.65
C SER A 282 -7.82 -28.32 16.96
N ASP A 283 -7.77 -28.93 15.78
CA ASP A 283 -6.51 -29.22 15.08
C ASP A 283 -5.93 -27.95 14.42
N LEU A 284 -6.79 -27.10 13.86
CA LEU A 284 -6.38 -25.81 13.34
C LEU A 284 -5.91 -24.87 14.46
N LEU A 285 -6.58 -24.90 15.61
CA LEU A 285 -6.18 -24.15 16.79
C LEU A 285 -4.83 -24.65 17.34
N ALA A 286 -4.61 -25.98 17.37
CA ALA A 286 -3.35 -26.57 17.77
C ALA A 286 -2.20 -26.17 16.81
N ALA A 287 -2.45 -26.21 15.49
CA ALA A 287 -1.49 -25.77 14.48
C ALA A 287 -1.14 -24.28 14.62
N LYS A 288 -2.14 -23.41 14.83
CA LYS A 288 -1.94 -21.99 15.13
C LYS A 288 -1.06 -21.79 16.37
N ARG A 289 -1.41 -22.46 17.48
CA ARG A 289 -0.62 -22.38 18.72
C ARG A 289 0.82 -22.79 18.52
N ARG A 290 1.06 -23.84 17.73
CA ARG A 290 2.41 -24.30 17.38
C ARG A 290 3.19 -23.22 16.63
N ILE A 291 2.59 -22.56 15.63
CA ILE A 291 3.25 -21.46 14.90
C ILE A 291 3.59 -20.32 15.85
N ILE A 292 2.63 -19.89 16.69
CA ILE A 292 2.83 -18.78 17.63
C ILE A 292 3.93 -19.10 18.66
N SER A 293 3.97 -20.34 19.18
CA SER A 293 5.02 -20.76 20.12
C SER A 293 6.40 -20.82 19.46
N GLU A 294 6.45 -21.20 18.19
CA GLU A 294 7.71 -21.23 17.43
C GLU A 294 8.20 -19.82 17.10
N VAL A 295 7.29 -18.90 16.73
CA VAL A 295 7.61 -17.46 16.60
C VAL A 295 8.23 -16.94 17.89
N GLN A 296 7.62 -17.21 19.04
CA GLN A 296 8.13 -16.74 20.33
C GLN A 296 9.52 -17.34 20.63
N ARG A 297 9.71 -18.63 20.38
CA ARG A 297 11.00 -19.31 20.60
C ARG A 297 12.13 -18.70 19.74
N ILE A 298 11.83 -18.41 18.47
CA ILE A 298 12.81 -17.79 17.57
C ILE A 298 13.09 -16.35 18.03
N LEU A 299 12.04 -15.59 18.40
CA LEU A 299 12.17 -14.21 18.86
C LEU A 299 13.07 -14.12 20.10
N ASP A 300 12.82 -14.97 21.10
CA ASP A 300 13.61 -14.98 22.34
C ASP A 300 15.10 -15.29 22.05
N ARG A 301 15.37 -16.23 21.14
CA ARG A 301 16.74 -16.55 20.71
C ARG A 301 17.41 -15.37 20.02
N GLU A 302 16.74 -14.70 19.08
CA GLU A 302 17.31 -13.57 18.34
C GLU A 302 17.52 -12.34 19.24
N LEU A 303 16.67 -12.12 20.24
CA LEU A 303 16.85 -11.06 21.25
C LEU A 303 18.10 -11.36 22.13
N MET A 304 18.34 -12.61 22.48
CA MET A 304 19.58 -13.01 23.18
C MET A 304 20.82 -12.81 22.31
N ALA A 305 20.78 -13.20 21.02
CA ALA A 305 21.86 -12.98 20.09
C ALA A 305 22.17 -11.48 19.90
N TYR A 306 21.15 -10.63 19.90
CA TYR A 306 21.31 -9.18 19.88
C TYR A 306 21.99 -8.66 21.16
N ARG A 307 21.56 -9.12 22.34
CA ARG A 307 22.17 -8.73 23.62
C ARG A 307 23.63 -9.15 23.73
N ASN A 308 23.98 -10.28 23.14
CA ASN A 308 25.36 -10.78 23.10
C ASN A 308 26.23 -10.08 22.03
N GLY A 309 25.66 -9.18 21.22
CA GLY A 309 26.38 -8.49 20.14
C GLY A 309 26.66 -9.37 18.91
N GLU A 310 26.00 -10.52 18.77
CA GLU A 310 26.17 -11.45 17.64
C GLU A 310 25.47 -10.97 16.37
N ILE A 311 24.43 -10.14 16.51
CA ILE A 311 23.68 -9.54 15.40
C ILE A 311 23.57 -8.03 15.57
N SER A 312 23.51 -7.32 14.46
CA SER A 312 23.37 -5.86 14.44
C SER A 312 21.93 -5.44 14.77
N THR A 313 21.74 -4.20 15.23
CA THR A 313 20.41 -3.60 15.48
C THR A 313 19.48 -3.70 14.26
N ARG A 314 20.02 -3.52 13.05
CA ARG A 314 19.24 -3.61 11.80
C ARG A 314 18.78 -5.02 11.49
N GLN A 315 19.64 -6.02 11.74
CA GLN A 315 19.26 -7.43 11.59
C GLN A 315 18.19 -7.82 12.62
N SER A 316 18.38 -7.45 13.89
CA SER A 316 17.40 -7.69 14.95
C SER A 316 16.05 -7.07 14.62
N HIS A 317 16.03 -5.83 14.13
CA HIS A 317 14.81 -5.14 13.73
C HIS A 317 14.08 -5.86 12.58
N LEU A 318 14.80 -6.25 11.52
CA LEU A 318 14.22 -7.01 10.42
C LEU A 318 13.63 -8.33 10.90
N GLN A 319 14.42 -9.13 11.63
CA GLN A 319 14.02 -10.46 12.11
C GLN A 319 12.79 -10.38 13.01
N THR A 320 12.79 -9.45 13.97
CA THR A 320 11.66 -9.22 14.86
C THR A 320 10.40 -8.84 14.07
N ARG A 321 10.53 -7.93 13.12
CA ARG A 321 9.38 -7.50 12.30
C ARG A 321 8.80 -8.64 11.48
N LEU A 322 9.64 -9.43 10.81
CA LEU A 322 9.19 -10.60 10.04
C LEU A 322 8.43 -11.61 10.90
N LEU A 323 8.91 -11.88 12.11
CA LEU A 323 8.26 -12.79 13.04
C LEU A 323 6.92 -12.26 13.56
N MET A 324 6.84 -10.98 13.89
CA MET A 324 5.62 -10.36 14.39
C MET A 324 4.55 -10.29 13.31
N GLU A 325 4.88 -9.86 12.11
CA GLU A 325 3.91 -9.80 10.99
C GLU A 325 3.41 -11.22 10.64
N LEU A 326 4.27 -12.24 10.65
CA LEU A 326 3.85 -13.63 10.43
C LEU A 326 2.89 -14.13 11.49
N ARG A 327 3.13 -13.79 12.76
CA ARG A 327 2.22 -14.09 13.88
C ARG A 327 0.85 -13.45 13.66
N ASP A 328 0.83 -12.18 13.25
CA ASP A 328 -0.39 -11.42 13.08
C ASP A 328 -1.19 -11.93 11.88
N ILE A 329 -0.53 -12.23 10.75
CA ILE A 329 -1.15 -12.90 9.59
C ILE A 329 -1.79 -14.24 10.01
N THR A 330 -1.06 -15.07 10.77
CA THR A 330 -1.56 -16.36 11.25
C THR A 330 -2.80 -16.20 12.15
N ALA A 331 -2.80 -15.18 13.00
CA ALA A 331 -3.94 -14.88 13.89
C ALA A 331 -5.16 -14.40 13.11
N LEU A 332 -4.97 -13.53 12.12
CA LEU A 332 -6.03 -12.99 11.27
C LEU A 332 -6.66 -14.07 10.40
N MET A 333 -5.86 -14.94 9.77
CA MET A 333 -6.37 -16.10 9.04
C MET A 333 -7.31 -16.97 9.88
N HIS A 334 -6.93 -17.23 11.13
CA HIS A 334 -7.76 -18.03 12.03
C HIS A 334 -9.08 -17.32 12.36
N ARG A 335 -9.07 -16.01 12.54
CA ARG A 335 -10.29 -15.22 12.77
C ARG A 335 -11.24 -15.28 11.58
N VAL A 336 -10.72 -15.18 10.35
CA VAL A 336 -11.55 -15.34 9.15
C VAL A 336 -12.17 -16.72 9.11
N HIS A 337 -11.41 -17.78 9.39
CA HIS A 337 -11.93 -19.13 9.46
C HIS A 337 -13.08 -19.27 10.48
N GLN A 338 -12.91 -18.73 11.69
CA GLN A 338 -13.94 -18.79 12.75
C GLN A 338 -15.26 -18.08 12.40
N LEU A 339 -15.23 -17.07 11.52
CA LEU A 339 -16.44 -16.38 11.08
C LEU A 339 -17.26 -17.20 10.08
N TYR A 340 -16.61 -18.05 9.27
CA TYR A 340 -17.28 -18.83 8.23
C TYR A 340 -17.49 -20.30 8.58
N VAL A 341 -16.74 -20.81 9.53
CA VAL A 341 -16.77 -22.21 9.97
C VAL A 341 -16.74 -22.21 11.50
N PRO A 342 -17.90 -21.91 12.15
CA PRO A 342 -18.01 -21.78 13.60
C PRO A 342 -17.76 -23.11 14.35
#